data_0ce21e2c7e1848a269cbce9859f44693
#
_entry.id   0ce21e2c7e1848a269cbce9859f44693
#
_cell.length_a   1.000
_cell.length_b   1.000
_cell.length_c   1.000
_cell.angle_alpha   90.00
_cell.angle_beta   90.00
_cell.angle_gamma   90.00
#
_symmetry.space_group_name_H-M   'P 1'
#
loop_
_entity.id
_entity.type
_entity.pdbx_description
1 polymer ?
#
loop_
_entity_poly.entity_id
_entity_poly.type
_entity_poly.pdbx_seq_one_letter_code
_entity_poly.pdbx_strand_id
1 'polypeptide(L)'
;MRGAVDLDLDWKNAQMECEGGPRPPGKDNKSNGVRVSIGGPDRGKGRRIRLVFGIAGVEEGKDARAAPTNVTILFEGEQRLFATLGDDKCTVDSLTQQRVETLAPNHAIYRVEARGFCLGPATSLTKGERVLLTSFDFAGRVEFDDDDRHALPAKP
;
A
#
# COMPACT_ATOMS: atom_id res chain seq x y z
N MET A 1 10.14 -3.59 11.50
CA MET A 1 9.33 -4.81 11.68
C MET A 1 9.99 -5.74 12.67
N ARG A 2 9.20 -6.52 13.39
CA ARG A 2 9.66 -7.41 14.46
C ARG A 2 8.94 -8.75 14.37
N GLY A 3 9.61 -9.80 14.84
CA GLY A 3 9.05 -11.15 14.87
C GLY A 3 9.92 -12.12 14.11
N ALA A 4 9.35 -12.84 13.16
CA ALA A 4 10.13 -13.76 12.32
C ALA A 4 11.22 -13.04 11.54
N VAL A 5 11.06 -11.73 11.34
CA VAL A 5 12.08 -10.86 10.74
C VAL A 5 12.19 -9.61 11.63
N ASP A 6 13.39 -9.33 12.12
CA ASP A 6 13.67 -8.10 12.85
C ASP A 6 14.49 -7.19 11.95
N LEU A 7 13.88 -6.11 11.47
CA LEU A 7 14.49 -5.26 10.47
C LEU A 7 13.86 -3.88 10.50
N ASP A 8 14.69 -2.85 10.45
CA ASP A 8 14.21 -1.49 10.26
C ASP A 8 14.56 -1.06 8.84
N LEU A 9 13.56 -0.53 8.14
CA LEU A 9 13.71 -0.13 6.75
C LEU A 9 13.74 1.39 6.65
N ASP A 10 14.74 1.91 5.95
CA ASP A 10 14.84 3.33 5.65
C ASP A 10 15.33 3.47 4.21
N TRP A 11 14.36 3.56 3.31
CA TRP A 11 14.63 3.58 1.87
C TRP A 11 14.60 5.00 1.31
N LYS A 12 15.53 5.29 0.41
CA LYS A 12 15.60 6.57 -0.28
C LYS A 12 14.93 6.46 -1.65
N ASN A 13 14.34 7.56 -2.10
CA ASN A 13 13.54 7.59 -3.33
C ASN A 13 14.26 7.02 -4.55
N ALA A 14 15.54 7.28 -4.69
CA ALA A 14 16.31 6.82 -5.85
C ALA A 14 16.48 5.31 -5.92
N GLN A 15 16.20 4.61 -4.83
CA GLN A 15 16.39 3.16 -4.73
C GLN A 15 15.07 2.40 -4.70
N MET A 16 13.95 3.12 -4.69
CA MET A 16 12.63 2.53 -4.50
C MET A 16 11.86 2.48 -5.81
N GLU A 17 11.02 1.45 -5.90
CA GLU A 17 9.96 1.40 -6.90
C GLU A 17 8.64 1.68 -6.18
N CYS A 18 7.85 2.59 -6.73
CA CYS A 18 6.56 2.91 -6.15
C CYS A 18 5.50 2.98 -7.24
N GLU A 19 4.40 2.31 -6.99
CA GLU A 19 3.23 2.42 -7.83
C GLU A 19 1.99 2.34 -6.97
N GLY A 20 0.90 2.92 -7.45
CA GLY A 20 -0.34 2.88 -6.71
C GLY A 20 -1.50 3.35 -7.54
N GLY A 21 -2.68 3.04 -7.06
CA GLY A 21 -3.93 3.39 -7.71
C GLY A 21 -5.10 3.03 -6.81
N PRO A 22 -6.31 2.95 -7.37
CA PRO A 22 -7.46 2.52 -6.57
C PRO A 22 -7.29 1.07 -6.13
N ARG A 23 -7.83 0.76 -4.95
CA ARG A 23 -7.89 -0.64 -4.50
C ARG A 23 -8.75 -1.44 -5.47
N PRO A 24 -8.42 -2.73 -5.68
CA PRO A 24 -9.29 -3.59 -6.47
C PRO A 24 -10.71 -3.61 -5.90
N PRO A 25 -11.75 -3.70 -6.74
CA PRO A 25 -13.12 -3.74 -6.27
C PRO A 25 -13.38 -4.91 -5.32
N GLY A 26 -14.18 -4.65 -4.29
CA GLY A 26 -14.64 -5.69 -3.39
C GLY A 26 -15.82 -6.48 -3.94
N LYS A 27 -16.53 -7.17 -3.06
CA LYS A 27 -17.68 -7.99 -3.46
C LYS A 27 -18.81 -7.19 -4.08
N ASP A 28 -18.91 -5.92 -3.73
CA ASP A 28 -19.90 -5.00 -4.28
C ASP A 28 -19.44 -4.38 -5.59
N ASN A 29 -18.31 -4.82 -6.12
CA ASN A 29 -17.72 -4.35 -7.36
C ASN A 29 -17.35 -2.86 -7.33
N LYS A 30 -17.12 -2.33 -6.14
CA LYS A 30 -16.70 -0.94 -5.94
C LYS A 30 -15.27 -0.90 -5.40
N SER A 31 -14.49 0.02 -5.93
CA SER A 31 -13.21 0.34 -5.34
C SER A 31 -13.44 1.14 -4.05
N ASN A 32 -12.75 0.77 -2.98
CA ASN A 32 -12.91 1.41 -1.69
C ASN A 32 -11.54 1.70 -1.10
N GLY A 33 -10.90 2.74 -1.61
CA GLY A 33 -9.63 3.19 -1.11
C GLY A 33 -8.53 3.15 -2.16
N VAL A 34 -7.31 3.21 -1.69
CA VAL A 34 -6.12 3.21 -2.54
C VAL A 34 -5.21 2.05 -2.17
N ARG A 35 -4.43 1.63 -3.15
CA ARG A 35 -3.40 0.61 -2.98
C ARG A 35 -2.07 1.23 -3.34
N VAL A 36 -1.09 1.11 -2.47
CA VAL A 36 0.27 1.63 -2.72
C VAL A 36 1.24 0.47 -2.55
N SER A 37 2.06 0.26 -3.56
CA SER A 37 3.09 -0.77 -3.56
C SER A 37 4.45 -0.12 -3.60
N ILE A 38 5.30 -0.43 -2.64
CA ILE A 38 6.63 0.15 -2.51
C ILE A 38 7.64 -0.99 -2.48
N GLY A 39 8.51 -1.03 -3.49
CA GLY A 39 9.61 -1.98 -3.55
C GLY A 39 10.89 -1.31 -3.14
N GLY A 40 11.63 -1.92 -2.22
CA GLY A 40 12.91 -1.40 -1.78
C GLY A 40 14.04 -1.69 -2.76
N PRO A 41 15.25 -1.31 -2.40
CA PRO A 41 16.40 -1.53 -3.28
C PRO A 41 16.70 -3.02 -3.44
N ASP A 42 17.35 -3.36 -4.56
CA ASP A 42 17.80 -4.72 -4.81
C ASP A 42 18.92 -5.06 -3.81
N ARG A 43 18.70 -6.13 -3.03
CA ARG A 43 19.64 -6.62 -2.03
C ARG A 43 20.60 -7.66 -2.61
N GLY A 44 20.59 -7.83 -3.93
CA GLY A 44 21.40 -8.79 -4.64
C GLY A 44 20.54 -9.89 -5.25
N LYS A 45 20.83 -10.24 -6.51
CA LYS A 45 20.16 -11.34 -7.24
C LYS A 45 18.63 -11.19 -7.32
N GLY A 46 18.15 -9.96 -7.46
CA GLY A 46 16.72 -9.70 -7.57
C GLY A 46 15.97 -9.81 -6.25
N ARG A 47 16.67 -9.85 -5.14
CA ARG A 47 16.03 -9.89 -3.83
C ARG A 47 15.69 -8.48 -3.38
N ARG A 48 14.42 -8.23 -3.15
CA ARG A 48 13.99 -6.97 -2.57
C ARG A 48 12.77 -7.19 -1.70
N ILE A 49 12.54 -6.27 -0.78
CA ILE A 49 11.37 -6.33 0.08
C ILE A 49 10.34 -5.39 -0.52
N ARG A 50 9.13 -5.88 -0.69
CA ARG A 50 8.01 -5.09 -1.19
C ARG A 50 6.93 -5.02 -0.13
N LEU A 51 6.47 -3.81 0.12
CA LEU A 51 5.36 -3.55 1.03
C LEU A 51 4.17 -3.07 0.21
N VAL A 52 3.03 -3.70 0.40
CA VAL A 52 1.79 -3.32 -0.27
C VAL A 52 0.78 -2.92 0.79
N PHE A 53 0.30 -1.68 0.68
CA PHE A 53 -0.68 -1.12 1.61
C PHE A 53 -2.01 -0.99 0.86
N GLY A 54 -3.05 -1.63 1.38
CA GLY A 54 -4.41 -1.43 0.92
C GLY A 54 -5.13 -0.59 1.96
N ILE A 55 -5.43 0.65 1.63
CA ILE A 55 -5.95 1.64 2.58
C ILE A 55 -7.41 1.91 2.25
N ALA A 56 -8.29 1.51 3.15
CA ALA A 56 -9.72 1.57 2.93
C ALA A 56 -10.26 2.99 3.11
N GLY A 57 -11.31 3.29 2.36
CA GLY A 57 -12.07 4.52 2.56
C GLY A 57 -11.43 5.80 2.06
N VAL A 58 -10.31 5.71 1.37
CA VAL A 58 -9.61 6.88 0.84
C VAL A 58 -10.16 7.22 -0.53
N GLU A 59 -10.62 8.46 -0.68
CA GLU A 59 -11.15 8.96 -1.95
C GLU A 59 -10.08 9.70 -2.72
N GLU A 60 -10.18 9.69 -4.04
CA GLU A 60 -9.22 10.37 -4.91
C GLU A 60 -9.06 11.83 -4.52
N GLY A 61 -7.82 12.23 -4.23
CA GLY A 61 -7.46 13.62 -3.96
C GLY A 61 -7.82 14.13 -2.58
N LYS A 62 -8.34 13.28 -1.69
CA LYS A 62 -8.74 13.69 -0.35
C LYS A 62 -7.82 13.13 0.71
N ASP A 63 -7.58 13.91 1.74
CA ASP A 63 -6.85 13.46 2.91
C ASP A 63 -7.71 12.50 3.73
N ALA A 64 -7.06 11.67 4.52
CA ALA A 64 -7.75 10.69 5.35
C ALA A 64 -7.05 10.55 6.69
N ARG A 65 -7.82 10.08 7.68
CA ARG A 65 -7.32 9.77 9.03
C ARG A 65 -7.93 8.47 9.51
N ALA A 66 -7.19 7.77 10.34
CA ALA A 66 -7.65 6.54 10.98
C ALA A 66 -8.23 5.54 9.97
N ALA A 67 -7.57 5.38 8.85
CA ALA A 67 -8.05 4.53 7.76
C ALA A 67 -7.64 3.07 8.01
N PRO A 68 -8.61 2.14 8.02
CA PRO A 68 -8.28 0.71 8.11
C PRO A 68 -7.39 0.28 6.96
N THR A 69 -6.39 -0.53 7.24
CA THR A 69 -5.35 -0.82 6.27
C THR A 69 -4.96 -2.29 6.34
N ASN A 70 -4.84 -2.94 5.17
CA ASN A 70 -4.19 -4.22 5.10
C ASN A 70 -2.76 -4.04 4.60
N VAL A 71 -1.89 -4.92 5.04
CA VAL A 71 -0.47 -4.87 4.67
C VAL A 71 -0.04 -6.25 4.19
N THR A 72 0.67 -6.27 3.08
CA THR A 72 1.33 -7.45 2.57
C THR A 72 2.81 -7.16 2.48
N ILE A 73 3.62 -8.08 2.97
CA ILE A 73 5.07 -7.97 2.95
C ILE A 73 5.60 -9.12 2.11
N LEU A 74 6.25 -8.79 0.99
CA LEU A 74 6.84 -9.79 0.11
C LEU A 74 8.36 -9.69 0.16
N PHE A 75 8.99 -10.84 0.35
CA PHE A 75 10.43 -10.96 0.20
C PHE A 75 10.67 -11.56 -1.18
N GLU A 76 10.77 -10.70 -2.18
CA GLU A 76 10.93 -11.11 -3.56
C GLU A 76 12.25 -11.86 -3.74
N GLY A 77 12.19 -12.96 -4.47
CA GLY A 77 13.35 -13.85 -4.68
C GLY A 77 13.56 -14.85 -3.57
N GLU A 78 12.76 -14.84 -2.50
CA GLU A 78 12.93 -15.72 -1.34
C GLU A 78 11.68 -16.56 -1.03
N GLN A 79 10.61 -16.42 -1.80
CA GLN A 79 9.35 -17.14 -1.59
C GLN A 79 8.78 -16.97 -0.18
N ARG A 80 8.93 -15.80 0.40
CA ARG A 80 8.34 -15.47 1.70
C ARG A 80 7.32 -14.36 1.51
N LEU A 81 6.14 -14.58 2.09
CA LEU A 81 5.05 -13.60 2.02
C LEU A 81 4.31 -13.60 3.36
N PHE A 82 4.07 -12.41 3.87
CA PHE A 82 3.28 -12.19 5.08
C PHE A 82 2.14 -11.24 4.75
N ALA A 83 0.96 -11.51 5.29
CA ALA A 83 -0.20 -10.67 5.06
C ALA A 83 -1.04 -10.55 6.33
N THR A 84 -1.65 -9.39 6.53
CA THR A 84 -2.52 -9.18 7.69
C THR A 84 -3.88 -9.83 7.51
N LEU A 85 -4.26 -10.18 6.28
CA LEU A 85 -5.51 -10.89 5.96
C LEU A 85 -6.77 -10.14 6.37
N GLY A 86 -6.72 -8.82 6.34
CA GLY A 86 -7.87 -7.96 6.65
C GLY A 86 -7.42 -6.55 6.90
N ASP A 87 -8.38 -5.67 7.09
CA ASP A 87 -8.13 -4.24 7.28
C ASP A 87 -8.07 -3.83 8.76
N ASP A 88 -8.23 -4.77 9.68
CA ASP A 88 -8.41 -4.47 11.10
C ASP A 88 -7.12 -4.51 11.92
N LYS A 89 -6.01 -4.94 11.35
CA LYS A 89 -4.76 -5.06 12.08
C LYS A 89 -3.88 -3.84 12.01
N CYS A 90 -4.04 -3.05 10.97
CA CYS A 90 -3.22 -1.87 10.75
C CYS A 90 -4.10 -0.66 10.46
N THR A 91 -3.57 0.51 10.79
CA THR A 91 -4.27 1.77 10.59
C THR A 91 -3.31 2.78 9.98
N VAL A 92 -3.75 3.45 8.93
CA VAL A 92 -3.09 4.67 8.46
C VAL A 92 -3.65 5.81 9.30
N ASP A 93 -2.82 6.33 10.18
CA ASP A 93 -3.20 7.38 11.11
C ASP A 93 -3.45 8.70 10.39
N SER A 94 -2.61 9.02 9.42
CA SER A 94 -2.82 10.19 8.56
C SER A 94 -2.32 9.92 7.16
N LEU A 95 -3.07 10.43 6.19
CA LEU A 95 -2.73 10.35 4.78
C LEU A 95 -3.07 11.67 4.12
N THR A 96 -2.12 12.20 3.35
CA THR A 96 -2.34 13.40 2.56
C THR A 96 -2.13 13.10 1.09
N GLN A 97 -2.89 13.77 0.24
CA GLN A 97 -2.74 13.66 -1.21
C GLN A 97 -2.54 15.05 -1.80
N GLN A 98 -1.56 15.17 -2.68
CA GLN A 98 -1.25 16.40 -3.37
C GLN A 98 -1.18 16.12 -4.86
N ARG A 99 -1.99 16.81 -5.63
CA ARG A 99 -2.03 16.60 -7.08
C ARG A 99 -0.73 17.03 -7.72
N VAL A 100 -0.25 16.19 -8.64
CA VAL A 100 0.94 16.44 -9.44
C VAL A 100 0.50 16.76 -10.86
N GLU A 101 1.11 17.77 -11.47
CA GLU A 101 0.84 18.13 -12.85
C GLU A 101 1.18 16.97 -13.79
N THR A 102 0.31 16.73 -14.76
CA THR A 102 0.54 15.73 -15.78
C THR A 102 0.05 16.23 -17.11
N LEU A 103 0.72 15.79 -18.18
CA LEU A 103 0.33 16.12 -19.54
C LEU A 103 -0.77 15.23 -20.08
N ALA A 104 -1.05 14.12 -19.42
CA ALA A 104 -2.08 13.18 -19.86
C ALA A 104 -3.44 13.65 -19.34
N PRO A 105 -4.38 14.03 -20.21
CA PRO A 105 -5.63 14.63 -19.78
C PRO A 105 -6.55 13.64 -19.02
N ASN A 106 -6.38 12.35 -19.25
CA ASN A 106 -7.22 11.33 -18.66
C ASN A 106 -6.63 10.70 -17.41
N HIS A 107 -5.52 11.24 -16.93
CA HIS A 107 -4.84 10.73 -15.76
C HIS A 107 -4.75 11.79 -14.69
N ALA A 108 -4.93 11.39 -13.45
CA ALA A 108 -4.64 12.22 -12.29
C ALA A 108 -3.63 11.49 -11.44
N ILE A 109 -2.56 12.17 -11.10
CA ILE A 109 -1.47 11.62 -10.30
C ILE A 109 -1.39 12.41 -9.01
N TYR A 110 -1.29 11.71 -7.89
CA TYR A 110 -1.17 12.31 -6.58
C TYR A 110 0.07 11.81 -5.88
N ARG A 111 0.77 12.71 -5.25
CA ARG A 111 1.79 12.35 -4.28
C ARG A 111 1.08 12.08 -2.97
N VAL A 112 1.32 10.91 -2.41
CA VAL A 112 0.69 10.48 -1.16
C VAL A 112 1.75 10.41 -0.09
N GLU A 113 1.47 10.97 1.07
CA GLU A 113 2.28 10.79 2.26
C GLU A 113 1.39 10.17 3.32
N ALA A 114 1.86 9.08 3.92
CA ALA A 114 1.08 8.35 4.89
C ALA A 114 1.96 7.87 6.03
N ARG A 115 1.40 7.85 7.21
CA ARG A 115 2.02 7.24 8.37
C ARG A 115 0.98 6.45 9.14
N GLY A 116 1.43 5.38 9.75
CA GLY A 116 0.53 4.51 10.48
C GLY A 116 1.27 3.47 11.30
N PHE A 117 0.51 2.51 11.77
CA PHE A 117 1.01 1.47 12.65
C PHE A 117 0.15 0.23 12.54
N CYS A 118 0.68 -0.89 13.03
CA CYS A 118 -0.07 -2.13 13.12
C CYS A 118 -0.10 -2.59 14.57
N LEU A 119 -1.25 -3.04 15.03
CA LEU A 119 -1.43 -3.64 16.34
C LEU A 119 -1.49 -5.16 16.28
N GLY A 120 -1.70 -5.71 15.08
CA GLY A 120 -1.68 -7.14 14.86
C GLY A 120 -0.68 -7.51 13.78
N PRO A 121 -0.17 -8.74 13.82
CA PRO A 121 0.87 -9.16 12.91
C PRO A 121 0.36 -9.53 11.53
N ALA A 122 1.27 -9.48 10.55
CA ALA A 122 1.12 -10.16 9.28
C ALA A 122 1.62 -11.59 9.47
N THR A 123 0.91 -12.53 8.91
CA THR A 123 1.24 -13.96 9.03
C THR A 123 1.67 -14.53 7.70
N SER A 124 2.61 -15.47 7.77
CA SER A 124 3.00 -16.27 6.61
C SER A 124 1.86 -17.20 6.23
N LEU A 125 1.56 -17.28 4.94
CA LEU A 125 0.48 -18.15 4.46
C LEU A 125 0.85 -19.63 4.51
N THR A 126 2.13 -19.97 4.65
CA THR A 126 2.59 -21.35 4.54
C THR A 126 3.28 -21.88 5.79
N LYS A 127 3.90 -21.02 6.60
CA LYS A 127 4.76 -21.47 7.69
C LYS A 127 4.28 -21.05 9.08
N GLY A 128 3.20 -20.30 9.17
CA GLY A 128 2.71 -19.83 10.46
C GLY A 128 3.59 -18.79 11.14
N GLU A 129 4.62 -18.30 10.47
CA GLU A 129 5.46 -17.24 11.02
C GLU A 129 4.71 -15.92 11.05
N ARG A 130 5.11 -15.02 11.94
CA ARG A 130 4.47 -13.72 12.11
C ARG A 130 5.49 -12.60 12.10
N VAL A 131 5.11 -11.49 11.50
CA VAL A 131 5.90 -10.26 11.50
C VAL A 131 4.99 -9.10 11.87
N LEU A 132 5.39 -8.30 12.84
CA LEU A 132 4.66 -7.11 13.22
C LEU A 132 5.35 -5.89 12.61
N LEU A 133 4.62 -5.18 11.76
CA LEU A 133 5.05 -3.89 11.25
C LEU A 133 4.62 -2.83 12.28
N THR A 134 5.51 -2.49 13.19
CA THR A 134 5.17 -1.67 14.34
C THR A 134 4.73 -0.27 13.95
N SER A 135 5.41 0.33 12.98
CA SER A 135 5.05 1.64 12.45
C SER A 135 5.58 1.77 11.04
N PHE A 136 4.98 2.66 10.29
CA PHE A 136 5.43 2.95 8.93
C PHE A 136 5.16 4.40 8.58
N ASP A 137 6.00 4.91 7.70
CA ASP A 137 5.91 6.28 7.20
C ASP A 137 6.45 6.22 5.77
N PHE A 138 5.64 6.59 4.81
CA PHE A 138 6.06 6.53 3.43
C PHE A 138 5.50 7.68 2.60
N ALA A 139 6.21 7.97 1.53
CA ALA A 139 5.70 8.80 0.46
C ALA A 139 5.63 7.93 -0.79
N GLY A 140 4.58 8.08 -1.54
CA GLY A 140 4.36 7.28 -2.73
C GLY A 140 3.55 8.04 -3.76
N ARG A 141 3.16 7.31 -4.78
CA ARG A 141 2.41 7.87 -5.90
C ARG A 141 1.20 6.99 -6.16
N VAL A 142 0.05 7.63 -6.34
CA VAL A 142 -1.15 6.94 -6.80
C VAL A 142 -1.61 7.59 -8.09
N GLU A 143 -2.09 6.76 -9.00
CA GLU A 143 -2.53 7.19 -10.31
C GLU A 143 -3.95 6.71 -10.55
N PHE A 144 -4.80 7.63 -10.96
CA PHE A 144 -6.17 7.34 -11.35
C PHE A 144 -6.36 7.73 -12.80
N ASP A 145 -7.01 6.89 -13.58
CA ASP A 145 -7.38 7.21 -14.95
C ASP A 145 -8.91 7.22 -15.10
N ASP A 146 -9.38 7.58 -16.28
CA ASP A 146 -10.83 7.64 -16.51
C ASP A 146 -11.50 6.28 -16.35
N ASP A 147 -10.80 5.22 -16.72
CA ASP A 147 -11.33 3.86 -16.56
C ASP A 147 -11.49 3.52 -15.07
N ASP A 148 -10.52 3.89 -14.25
CA ASP A 148 -10.60 3.67 -12.80
C ASP A 148 -11.79 4.44 -12.20
N ARG A 149 -12.00 5.68 -12.63
CA ARG A 149 -13.10 6.49 -12.14
C ARG A 149 -14.45 5.95 -12.57
N HIS A 150 -14.51 5.30 -13.71
CA HIS A 150 -15.73 4.72 -14.23
C HIS A 150 -15.89 3.24 -13.91
N ALA A 151 -14.96 2.67 -13.17
CA ALA A 151 -15.05 1.29 -12.70
C ALA A 151 -16.15 1.08 -11.67
N LEU A 152 -16.73 2.15 -11.18
CA LEU A 152 -17.86 2.05 -10.27
C LEU A 152 -19.09 1.61 -11.05
N PRO A 153 -19.89 0.69 -10.51
CA PRO A 153 -21.10 0.21 -11.18
C PRO A 153 -22.22 1.21 -11.03
N ALA A 154 -21.95 2.43 -11.20
CA ALA A 154 -22.94 3.48 -10.98
C ALA A 154 -23.95 3.57 -12.09
N LYS A 155 -23.76 2.81 -13.13
CA LYS A 155 -24.66 2.90 -14.26
C LYS A 155 -25.67 1.79 -14.23
N PRO A 156 -26.93 2.15 -14.17
CA PRO A 156 -27.97 1.17 -14.37
C PRO A 156 -27.91 0.58 -15.76
#